data_f993deca3c2923877734a1648f5c7953
#
_entry.id   f993deca3c2923877734a1648f5c7953
#
_cell.length_a   1.000
_cell.length_b   1.000
_cell.length_c   1.000
_cell.angle_alpha   90.00
_cell.angle_beta   90.00
_cell.angle_gamma   90.00
#
_symmetry.space_group_name_H-M   'P 1'
#
loop_
_entity.id
_entity.type
_entity.pdbx_description
1 polymer ?
#
loop_
_entity_poly.entity_id
_entity_poly.type
_entity_poly.pdbx_seq_one_letter_code
_entity_poly.pdbx_strand_id
1 'polypeptide(L)'
;MPATPRAIELAHAAARAASDLKAQEIIALDVSEQLVLTDVFLIASGTNERQVGAIVDAVEESLHRLGAKPVRREGKAQGRWVLVDFGDVVVHVQHAEDRVYYALERLWKDCPVIELPPEERGEQADA
;
A
#
# COMPACT_ATOMS: atom_id res chain seq x y z
N MET A 1 5.40 19.48 5.67
CA MET A 1 4.53 19.63 4.49
C MET A 1 3.69 18.38 4.31
N PRO A 2 2.38 18.49 4.04
CA PRO A 2 1.57 17.30 3.79
C PRO A 2 1.95 16.64 2.47
N ALA A 3 1.43 15.43 2.25
CA ALA A 3 1.66 14.70 1.02
C ALA A 3 1.19 15.51 -0.19
N THR A 4 1.92 15.39 -1.29
CA THR A 4 1.60 16.14 -2.51
C THR A 4 0.33 15.59 -3.17
N PRO A 5 -0.36 16.40 -4.00
CA PRO A 5 -1.50 15.90 -4.77
C PRO A 5 -1.13 14.71 -5.63
N ARG A 6 0.06 14.68 -6.20
CA ARG A 6 0.52 13.56 -7.02
C ARG A 6 0.66 12.28 -6.18
N ALA A 7 1.25 12.38 -4.99
CA ALA A 7 1.38 11.21 -4.11
C ALA A 7 0.01 10.69 -3.70
N ILE A 8 -0.93 11.59 -3.42
CA ILE A 8 -2.29 11.20 -3.04
C ILE A 8 -2.99 10.52 -4.21
N GLU A 9 -2.84 11.05 -5.42
CA GLU A 9 -3.41 10.43 -6.63
C GLU A 9 -2.89 8.99 -6.80
N LEU A 10 -1.58 8.80 -6.66
CA LEU A 10 -0.97 7.48 -6.80
C LEU A 10 -1.45 6.53 -5.69
N ALA A 11 -1.59 7.05 -4.47
CA ALA A 11 -2.08 6.24 -3.36
C ALA A 11 -3.51 5.76 -3.61
N HIS A 12 -4.39 6.64 -4.10
CA HIS A 12 -5.77 6.24 -4.42
C HIS A 12 -5.80 5.19 -5.53
N ALA A 13 -4.98 5.36 -6.58
CA ALA A 13 -4.93 4.39 -7.67
C ALA A 13 -4.43 3.03 -7.18
N ALA A 14 -3.40 3.02 -6.32
CA ALA A 14 -2.87 1.79 -5.76
C ALA A 14 -3.91 1.11 -4.86
N ALA A 15 -4.60 1.88 -4.02
CA ALA A 15 -5.65 1.35 -3.15
C ALA A 15 -6.78 0.73 -3.97
N ARG A 16 -7.20 1.41 -5.04
CA ARG A 16 -8.25 0.91 -5.91
C ARG A 16 -7.85 -0.41 -6.57
N ALA A 17 -6.63 -0.48 -7.10
CA ALA A 17 -6.11 -1.69 -7.73
C ALA A 17 -6.07 -2.85 -6.74
N ALA A 18 -5.60 -2.59 -5.51
CA ALA A 18 -5.56 -3.61 -4.47
C ALA A 18 -6.97 -4.07 -4.10
N SER A 19 -7.90 -3.13 -3.97
CA SER A 19 -9.29 -3.45 -3.63
C SER A 19 -9.95 -4.31 -4.71
N ASP A 20 -9.66 -4.05 -5.97
CA ASP A 20 -10.21 -4.84 -7.08
C ASP A 20 -9.75 -6.30 -7.01
N LEU A 21 -8.62 -6.58 -6.38
CA LEU A 21 -8.10 -7.94 -6.16
C LEU A 21 -8.48 -8.49 -4.79
N LYS A 22 -9.47 -7.89 -4.12
CA LYS A 22 -9.98 -8.34 -2.83
C LYS A 22 -8.98 -8.23 -1.69
N ALA A 23 -8.03 -7.31 -1.79
CA ALA A 23 -7.12 -7.04 -0.69
C ALA A 23 -7.89 -6.63 0.57
N GLN A 24 -7.32 -6.94 1.72
CA GLN A 24 -7.92 -6.64 3.02
C GLN A 24 -7.21 -5.47 3.68
N GLU A 25 -7.94 -4.75 4.51
CA GLU A 25 -7.39 -3.75 5.43
C GLU A 25 -6.48 -2.75 4.72
N ILE A 26 -6.97 -2.13 3.65
CA ILE A 26 -6.18 -1.14 2.90
C ILE A 26 -6.20 0.17 3.67
N ILE A 27 -5.01 0.69 3.97
CA ILE A 27 -4.86 1.95 4.67
C ILE A 27 -3.75 2.78 4.00
N ALA A 28 -3.97 4.09 3.92
CA ALA A 28 -2.98 5.02 3.41
C ALA A 28 -2.61 6.01 4.51
N LEU A 29 -1.30 6.18 4.73
CA LEU A 29 -0.77 7.05 5.77
C LEU A 29 0.08 8.13 5.15
N ASP A 30 -0.12 9.37 5.57
CA ASP A 30 0.73 10.49 5.17
C ASP A 30 1.96 10.49 6.06
N VAL A 31 3.09 10.08 5.50
CA VAL A 31 4.36 9.97 6.24
C VAL A 31 5.31 11.11 5.90
N SER A 32 4.83 12.12 5.18
CA SER A 32 5.68 13.20 4.68
C SER A 32 6.39 14.00 5.77
N GLU A 33 5.81 14.07 6.98
CA GLU A 33 6.44 14.76 8.10
C GLU A 33 7.52 13.91 8.78
N GLN A 34 7.54 12.61 8.52
CA GLN A 34 8.48 11.69 9.15
C GLN A 34 9.60 11.27 8.20
N LEU A 35 9.33 11.23 6.89
CA LEU A 35 10.28 10.76 5.89
C LEU A 35 10.52 11.85 4.86
N VAL A 36 11.78 12.00 4.48
CA VAL A 36 12.18 13.05 3.53
C VAL A 36 11.80 12.69 2.09
N LEU A 37 11.94 11.42 1.71
CA LEU A 37 11.81 11.00 0.31
C LEU A 37 10.48 10.35 -0.04
N THR A 38 9.63 10.11 0.94
CA THR A 38 8.36 9.42 0.74
C THR A 38 7.23 10.19 1.38
N ASP A 39 6.14 10.37 0.64
CA ASP A 39 4.97 11.09 1.15
C ASP A 39 3.91 10.17 1.73
N VAL A 40 3.72 8.98 1.14
CA VAL A 40 2.61 8.10 1.51
C VAL A 40 3.08 6.65 1.64
N PHE A 41 2.62 5.99 2.71
CA PHE A 41 2.66 4.53 2.81
C PHE A 41 1.27 4.01 2.50
N LEU A 42 1.17 3.07 1.58
CA LEU A 42 -0.05 2.33 1.35
C LEU A 42 0.16 0.90 1.82
N ILE A 43 -0.69 0.43 2.71
CA ILE A 43 -0.57 -0.91 3.30
C ILE A 43 -1.82 -1.70 2.95
N ALA A 44 -1.63 -2.90 2.42
CA ALA A 44 -2.72 -3.80 2.06
C ALA A 44 -2.30 -5.22 2.40
N SER A 45 -3.27 -6.12 2.54
CA SER A 45 -2.94 -7.50 2.84
C SER A 45 -3.74 -8.47 1.99
N GLY A 46 -3.15 -9.66 1.82
CA GLY A 46 -3.78 -10.77 1.14
C GLY A 46 -3.80 -12.00 2.04
N THR A 47 -4.68 -12.95 1.74
CA THR A 47 -4.86 -14.13 2.57
C THR A 47 -3.90 -15.26 2.23
N ASN A 48 -3.19 -15.16 1.11
CA ASN A 48 -2.20 -16.14 0.69
C ASN A 48 -1.17 -15.48 -0.22
N GLU A 49 -0.09 -16.19 -0.48
CA GLU A 49 1.02 -15.65 -1.25
C GLU A 49 0.65 -15.35 -2.70
N ARG A 50 -0.23 -16.17 -3.28
CA ARG A 50 -0.69 -15.93 -4.66
C ARG A 50 -1.45 -14.61 -4.75
N GLN A 51 -2.34 -14.34 -3.79
CA GLN A 51 -3.09 -13.10 -3.76
C GLN A 51 -2.16 -11.90 -3.54
N VAL A 52 -1.20 -12.02 -2.64
CA VAL A 52 -0.21 -10.96 -2.41
C VAL A 52 0.48 -10.61 -3.73
N GLY A 53 0.95 -11.62 -4.47
CA GLY A 53 1.59 -11.39 -5.77
C GLY A 53 0.66 -10.73 -6.79
N ALA A 54 -0.58 -11.17 -6.84
CA ALA A 54 -1.56 -10.59 -7.76
C ALA A 54 -1.86 -9.12 -7.42
N ILE A 55 -1.95 -8.79 -6.13
CA ILE A 55 -2.15 -7.41 -5.69
C ILE A 55 -0.97 -6.54 -6.12
N VAL A 56 0.26 -7.03 -5.91
CA VAL A 56 1.46 -6.30 -6.31
C VAL A 56 1.45 -6.02 -7.81
N ASP A 57 1.14 -7.02 -8.62
CA ASP A 57 1.11 -6.86 -10.07
C ASP A 57 0.04 -5.84 -10.50
N ALA A 58 -1.14 -5.89 -9.89
CA ALA A 58 -2.21 -4.95 -10.21
C ALA A 58 -1.85 -3.52 -9.82
N VAL A 59 -1.22 -3.35 -8.67
CA VAL A 59 -0.76 -2.03 -8.22
C VAL A 59 0.29 -1.47 -9.17
N GLU A 60 1.28 -2.29 -9.55
CA GLU A 60 2.33 -1.83 -10.47
C GLU A 60 1.74 -1.44 -11.83
N GLU A 61 0.81 -2.22 -12.35
CA GLU A 61 0.17 -1.90 -13.62
C GLU A 61 -0.62 -0.59 -13.53
N SER A 62 -1.39 -0.42 -12.46
CA SER A 62 -2.19 0.79 -12.27
C SER A 62 -1.31 2.03 -12.21
N LEU A 63 -0.23 1.98 -11.43
CA LEU A 63 0.65 3.13 -11.29
C LEU A 63 1.48 3.37 -12.55
N HIS A 64 1.79 2.33 -13.30
CA HIS A 64 2.46 2.48 -14.59
C HIS A 64 1.61 3.30 -15.56
N ARG A 65 0.30 3.09 -15.57
CA ARG A 65 -0.61 3.88 -16.41
C ARG A 65 -0.59 5.36 -16.06
N LEU A 66 -0.24 5.68 -14.82
CA LEU A 66 -0.13 7.06 -14.35
C LEU A 66 1.30 7.59 -14.46
N GLY A 67 2.18 6.85 -15.12
CA GLY A 67 3.56 7.28 -15.35
C GLY A 67 4.52 7.01 -14.20
N ALA A 68 4.11 6.24 -13.18
CA ALA A 68 4.97 5.93 -12.05
C ALA A 68 5.61 4.55 -12.22
N LYS A 69 6.92 4.47 -11.96
CA LYS A 69 7.67 3.23 -12.07
C LYS A 69 8.30 2.90 -10.73
N PRO A 70 8.37 1.60 -10.38
CA PRO A 70 9.09 1.22 -9.16
C PRO A 70 10.57 1.56 -9.26
N VAL A 71 11.10 2.17 -8.21
CA VAL A 71 12.54 2.39 -8.08
C VAL A 71 13.18 1.24 -7.32
N ARG A 72 12.40 0.49 -6.56
CA ARG A 72 12.90 -0.65 -5.78
C ARG A 72 11.76 -1.58 -5.42
N ARG A 73 12.05 -2.88 -5.40
CA ARG A 73 11.13 -3.92 -4.92
C ARG A 73 11.88 -4.83 -3.98
N GLU A 74 11.20 -5.28 -2.91
CA GLU A 74 11.76 -6.23 -1.97
C GLU A 74 10.71 -7.25 -1.57
N GLY A 75 11.12 -8.49 -1.34
CA GLY A 75 10.26 -9.54 -0.79
C GLY A 75 9.37 -10.27 -1.77
N LYS A 76 9.42 -9.96 -3.05
CA LYS A 76 8.49 -10.56 -4.03
C LYS A 76 8.64 -12.09 -4.12
N ALA A 77 9.85 -12.59 -4.01
CA ALA A 77 10.08 -14.04 -4.14
C ALA A 77 9.40 -14.84 -3.02
N GLN A 78 9.39 -14.32 -1.79
CA GLN A 78 8.77 -14.97 -0.65
C GLN A 78 7.26 -14.77 -0.61
N GLY A 79 6.77 -13.64 -1.12
CA GLY A 79 5.33 -13.37 -1.19
C GLY A 79 4.65 -13.11 0.15
N ARG A 80 5.42 -12.87 1.21
CA ARG A 80 4.84 -12.64 2.55
C ARG A 80 4.76 -11.15 2.89
N TRP A 81 5.76 -10.40 2.50
CA TRP A 81 5.78 -8.95 2.70
C TRP A 81 6.53 -8.36 1.51
N VAL A 82 5.78 -7.82 0.57
CA VAL A 82 6.35 -7.22 -0.63
C VAL A 82 6.30 -5.70 -0.47
N LEU A 83 7.45 -5.08 -0.65
CA LEU A 83 7.56 -3.63 -0.64
C LEU A 83 7.85 -3.18 -2.07
N VAL A 84 7.06 -2.23 -2.56
CA VAL A 84 7.29 -1.61 -3.86
C VAL A 84 7.42 -0.11 -3.65
N ASP A 85 8.61 0.42 -3.92
CA ASP A 85 8.92 1.83 -3.69
C ASP A 85 8.81 2.58 -5.02
N PHE A 86 7.86 3.50 -5.10
CA PHE A 86 7.66 4.36 -6.27
C PHE A 86 8.22 5.78 -6.05
N GLY A 87 8.96 5.98 -4.96
CA GLY A 87 9.45 7.30 -4.58
C GLY A 87 8.45 8.02 -3.71
N ASP A 88 7.47 8.66 -4.32
CA ASP A 88 6.44 9.41 -3.57
C ASP A 88 5.56 8.51 -2.71
N VAL A 89 5.34 7.28 -3.14
CA VAL A 89 4.50 6.30 -2.45
C VAL A 89 5.26 5.00 -2.31
N VAL A 90 5.26 4.45 -1.10
CA VAL A 90 5.77 3.10 -0.86
C VAL A 90 4.58 2.21 -0.55
N VAL A 91 4.42 1.15 -1.32
CA VAL A 91 3.31 0.20 -1.17
C VAL A 91 3.83 -1.03 -0.43
N HIS A 92 3.15 -1.37 0.66
CA HIS A 92 3.44 -2.58 1.43
C HIS A 92 2.27 -3.54 1.25
N VAL A 93 2.54 -4.70 0.64
CA VAL A 93 1.52 -5.75 0.52
C VAL A 93 1.98 -6.93 1.36
N GLN A 94 1.23 -7.25 2.40
CA GLN A 94 1.61 -8.25 3.37
C GLN A 94 0.62 -9.41 3.39
N HIS A 95 1.13 -10.62 3.64
CA HIS A 95 0.26 -11.72 4.03
C HIS A 95 -0.47 -11.30 5.31
N ALA A 96 -1.74 -11.65 5.45
CA ALA A 96 -2.55 -11.21 6.58
C ALA A 96 -1.92 -11.55 7.94
N GLU A 97 -1.27 -12.70 8.05
CA GLU A 97 -0.58 -13.08 9.28
C GLU A 97 0.58 -12.14 9.61
N ASP A 98 1.36 -11.77 8.59
CA ASP A 98 2.48 -10.84 8.78
C ASP A 98 1.97 -9.43 9.09
N ARG A 99 0.83 -9.04 8.52
CA ARG A 99 0.20 -7.77 8.82
C ARG A 99 -0.10 -7.62 10.30
N VAL A 100 -0.66 -8.67 10.90
CA VAL A 100 -0.96 -8.68 12.33
C VAL A 100 0.32 -8.68 13.15
N TYR A 101 1.29 -9.48 12.76
CA TYR A 101 2.54 -9.63 13.52
C TYR A 101 3.36 -8.34 13.55
N TYR A 102 3.57 -7.72 12.37
CA TYR A 102 4.42 -6.53 12.29
C TYR A 102 3.67 -5.23 12.59
N ALA A 103 2.37 -5.19 12.27
CA ALA A 103 1.50 -4.05 12.58
C ALA A 103 2.13 -2.70 12.24
N LEU A 104 2.52 -2.52 10.96
CA LEU A 104 3.17 -1.29 10.50
C LEU A 104 2.38 -0.04 10.87
N GLU A 105 1.07 -0.09 10.80
CA GLU A 105 0.21 1.04 11.12
C GLU A 105 0.34 1.49 12.57
N ARG A 106 0.81 0.62 13.46
CA ARG A 106 1.08 1.01 14.85
C ARG A 106 2.39 1.76 14.98
N LEU A 107 3.39 1.40 14.18
CA LEU A 107 4.66 2.11 14.17
C LEU A 107 4.50 3.53 13.68
N TRP A 108 3.55 3.75 12.78
CA TRP A 108 3.30 5.03 12.15
C TRP A 108 1.99 5.65 12.61
N LYS A 109 1.52 5.31 13.81
CA LYS A 109 0.21 5.72 14.33
C LYS A 109 0.03 7.23 14.44
N ASP A 110 1.12 7.97 14.57
CA ASP A 110 1.05 9.43 14.69
C ASP A 110 0.97 10.12 13.33
N CYS A 111 1.05 9.36 12.24
CA CYS A 111 0.91 9.92 10.91
C CYS A 111 -0.56 10.06 10.55
N PRO A 112 -0.94 11.16 9.87
CA PRO A 112 -2.33 11.32 9.43
C PRO A 112 -2.75 10.19 8.50
N VAL A 113 -4.00 9.75 8.65
CA VAL A 113 -4.59 8.78 7.75
C VAL A 113 -5.17 9.53 6.56
N ILE A 114 -4.83 9.09 5.35
CA ILE A 114 -5.43 9.61 4.13
C ILE A 114 -6.74 8.89 3.95
N GLU A 115 -7.85 9.65 3.86
CA GLU A 115 -9.16 9.06 3.75
C GLU A 115 -9.33 8.39 2.39
N LEU A 116 -9.77 7.13 2.40
CA LEU A 116 -10.05 6.37 1.20
C LEU A 116 -11.55 6.15 1.09
N PRO A 117 -12.15 6.30 -0.11
CA PRO A 117 -13.55 5.96 -0.28
C PRO A 117 -13.77 4.46 -0.08
N PRO A 118 -15.01 4.03 0.20
CA PRO A 118 -15.28 2.62 0.49
C PRO A 118 -14.73 1.64 -0.55
N GLU A 119 -14.76 1.98 -1.83
CA GLU A 119 -14.27 1.12 -2.90
C GLU A 119 -12.74 0.98 -2.92
N GLU A 120 -12.03 1.77 -2.10
CA GLU A 120 -10.57 1.71 -2.01
C GLU A 120 -10.08 1.19 -0.67
N ARG A 121 -10.99 0.83 0.24
CA ARG A 121 -10.60 0.37 1.58
C ARG A 121 -10.34 -1.13 1.66
N GLY A 122 -10.74 -1.86 0.63
CA GLY A 122 -10.62 -3.31 0.63
C GLY A 122 -11.61 -3.97 1.56
N GLU A 123 -11.45 -5.28 1.77
CA GLU A 123 -12.31 -6.04 2.66
C GLU A 123 -11.80 -5.91 4.08
N GLN A 124 -12.72 -5.87 5.03
CA GLN A 124 -12.36 -5.85 6.44
C GLN A 124 -12.10 -7.28 6.90
N ALA A 125 -11.09 -7.45 7.76
CA ALA A 125 -10.84 -8.75 8.35
C ALA A 125 -11.97 -9.06 9.32
N ASP A 126 -12.40 -10.32 9.36
CA ASP A 126 -13.41 -10.76 10.32
C ASP A 126 -12.85 -10.66 11.73
N ALA A 127 -13.66 -10.11 12.60
CA ALA A 127 -13.28 -9.95 13.99
C ALA A 127 -13.25 -11.30 14.73
#